data_72d12c8947274271f5aacade64c6a0e7
#
_entry.id   72d12c8947274271f5aacade64c6a0e7
#
_cell.length_a   1.000
_cell.length_b   1.000
_cell.length_c   1.000
_cell.angle_alpha   90.00
_cell.angle_beta   90.00
_cell.angle_gamma   90.00
#
_symmetry.space_group_name_H-M   'P 1'
#
loop_
_entity.id
_entity.type
_entity.pdbx_description
1 polymer ?
#
loop_
_entity_poly.entity_id
_entity_poly.type
_entity_poly.pdbx_seq_one_letter_code
_entity_poly.pdbx_strand_id
1 'polypeptide(L)'
;FDQIETYRVIKDEFPNLYFDFCPTVYAGELIDKNSAHQEYFKEFNNSFPKHEVFFWTGKKVISEKMGSSSQEHLKDFANTNIAIWDNYFTVDSCPKKLNLSFFDYLQHEFISSKDCYLVNLTGMPRTDNLIVDMLGSFYAQKETSYQEILLKHGVDERLIEQINLFNP
;
A
#
# COMPACT_ATOMS: atom_id res chain seq x y z
N PHE A 1 0.07 5.58 22.11
CA PHE A 1 -1.21 5.64 22.82
C PHE A 1 -2.03 6.86 22.41
N ASP A 2 -1.40 7.95 22.08
CA ASP A 2 -2.07 9.20 21.72
C ASP A 2 -3.10 9.03 20.57
N GLN A 3 -2.83 8.13 19.61
CA GLN A 3 -3.75 7.90 18.50
C GLN A 3 -5.08 7.26 18.95
N ILE A 4 -5.03 6.25 19.81
CA ILE A 4 -6.25 5.59 20.32
C ILE A 4 -7.01 6.49 21.28
N GLU A 5 -6.30 7.25 22.09
CA GLU A 5 -6.93 8.23 22.99
C GLU A 5 -7.59 9.37 22.19
N THR A 6 -6.89 9.90 21.19
CA THR A 6 -7.46 10.91 20.27
C THR A 6 -8.70 10.37 19.55
N TYR A 7 -8.64 9.12 19.07
CA TYR A 7 -9.80 8.46 18.47
C TYR A 7 -10.99 8.45 19.43
N ARG A 8 -10.79 8.02 20.69
CA ARG A 8 -11.88 7.94 21.68
C ARG A 8 -12.55 9.29 21.89
N VAL A 9 -11.73 10.34 22.08
CA VAL A 9 -12.25 11.72 22.27
C VAL A 9 -13.07 12.17 21.07
N ILE A 10 -12.56 11.95 19.85
CA ILE A 10 -13.27 12.35 18.64
C ILE A 10 -14.53 11.50 18.44
N LYS A 11 -14.46 10.20 18.72
CA LYS A 11 -15.61 9.29 18.55
C LYS A 11 -16.73 9.58 19.55
N ASP A 12 -16.38 9.98 20.78
CA ASP A 12 -17.36 10.40 21.79
C ASP A 12 -18.12 11.67 21.35
N GLU A 13 -17.42 12.62 20.73
CA GLU A 13 -18.02 13.84 20.20
C GLU A 13 -18.80 13.61 18.90
N PHE A 14 -18.27 12.71 18.03
CA PHE A 14 -18.80 12.42 16.70
C PHE A 14 -19.03 10.93 16.49
N PRO A 15 -20.03 10.31 17.13
CA PRO A 15 -20.20 8.84 17.15
C PRO A 15 -20.47 8.22 15.78
N ASN A 16 -20.98 9.00 14.83
CA ASN A 16 -21.32 8.54 13.48
C ASN A 16 -20.16 8.65 12.46
N LEU A 17 -19.01 9.20 12.84
CA LEU A 17 -17.85 9.21 11.96
C LEU A 17 -17.19 7.83 11.88
N TYR A 18 -16.74 7.47 10.69
CA TYR A 18 -15.85 6.34 10.44
C TYR A 18 -14.42 6.85 10.34
N PHE A 19 -13.48 6.04 10.79
CA PHE A 19 -12.07 6.41 10.84
C PHE A 19 -11.22 5.41 10.09
N ASP A 20 -10.34 5.95 9.26
CA ASP A 20 -9.25 5.21 8.65
C ASP A 20 -7.96 5.57 9.42
N PHE A 21 -7.34 4.56 10.03
CA PHE A 21 -6.14 4.75 10.84
C PHE A 21 -4.87 4.49 10.03
N CYS A 22 -3.91 5.41 10.12
CA CYS A 22 -2.52 5.13 9.78
C CYS A 22 -1.74 4.95 11.10
N PRO A 23 -1.48 3.72 11.57
CA PRO A 23 -0.73 3.51 12.79
C PRO A 23 0.73 3.93 12.62
N THR A 24 1.40 4.28 13.71
CA THR A 24 2.83 4.62 13.70
C THR A 24 3.68 3.44 13.20
N VAL A 25 3.26 2.22 13.52
CA VAL A 25 3.89 0.99 13.05
C VAL A 25 2.94 0.31 12.04
N TYR A 26 3.14 0.57 10.77
CA TYR A 26 2.25 0.18 9.67
C TYR A 26 2.85 -0.84 8.69
N ALA A 27 4.02 -1.40 9.03
CA ALA A 27 4.71 -2.42 8.25
C ALA A 27 5.39 -3.45 9.14
N GLY A 28 5.57 -4.68 8.66
CA GLY A 28 6.24 -5.76 9.40
C GLY A 28 7.66 -5.40 9.82
N GLU A 29 8.47 -4.85 8.92
CA GLU A 29 9.84 -4.43 9.24
C GLU A 29 9.92 -3.35 10.34
N LEU A 30 8.86 -2.57 10.52
CA LEU A 30 8.80 -1.60 11.62
C LEU A 30 8.52 -2.31 12.95
N ILE A 31 7.70 -3.36 12.96
CA ILE A 31 7.49 -4.20 14.15
C ILE A 31 8.80 -4.86 14.56
N ASP A 32 9.53 -5.40 13.60
CA ASP A 32 10.77 -6.16 13.82
C ASP A 32 11.95 -5.27 14.23
N LYS A 33 11.82 -3.94 14.08
CA LYS A 33 12.90 -2.98 14.29
C LYS A 33 13.41 -2.95 15.74
N ASN A 34 12.49 -3.00 16.72
CA ASN A 34 12.83 -2.96 18.14
C ASN A 34 11.64 -3.36 19.04
N SER A 35 11.92 -3.60 20.32
CA SER A 35 10.92 -4.00 21.32
C SER A 35 9.83 -2.93 21.55
N ALA A 36 10.17 -1.65 21.46
CA ALA A 36 9.19 -0.58 21.65
C ALA A 36 8.13 -0.57 20.54
N HIS A 37 8.52 -0.87 19.30
CA HIS A 37 7.58 -1.02 18.18
C HIS A 37 6.70 -2.27 18.34
N GLN A 38 7.26 -3.37 18.84
CA GLN A 38 6.50 -4.59 19.14
C GLN A 38 5.46 -4.34 20.23
N GLU A 39 5.85 -3.66 21.30
CA GLU A 39 4.95 -3.29 22.38
C GLU A 39 3.85 -2.35 21.90
N TYR A 40 4.21 -1.30 21.17
CA TYR A 40 3.24 -0.39 20.54
C TYR A 40 2.22 -1.16 19.69
N PHE A 41 2.69 -2.04 18.79
CA PHE A 41 1.80 -2.77 17.89
C PHE A 41 0.88 -3.72 18.65
N LYS A 42 1.38 -4.39 19.69
CA LYS A 42 0.59 -5.25 20.57
C LYS A 42 -0.52 -4.45 21.29
N GLU A 43 -0.20 -3.31 21.83
CA GLU A 43 -1.17 -2.47 22.52
C GLU A 43 -2.17 -1.83 21.55
N PHE A 44 -1.70 -1.40 20.37
CA PHE A 44 -2.56 -0.94 19.30
C PHE A 44 -3.57 -2.03 18.92
N ASN A 45 -3.12 -3.26 18.69
CA ASN A 45 -4.00 -4.40 18.39
C ASN A 45 -5.05 -4.64 19.48
N ASN A 46 -4.65 -4.60 20.75
CA ASN A 46 -5.56 -4.84 21.87
C ASN A 46 -6.61 -3.72 22.03
N SER A 47 -6.28 -2.51 21.65
CA SER A 47 -7.10 -1.32 21.87
C SER A 47 -7.84 -0.86 20.63
N PHE A 48 -7.49 -1.39 19.44
CA PHE A 48 -8.06 -0.95 18.18
C PHE A 48 -9.52 -1.36 18.03
N PRO A 49 -10.39 -0.44 17.62
CA PRO A 49 -11.81 -0.74 17.42
C PRO A 49 -12.01 -1.67 16.23
N LYS A 50 -12.65 -2.81 16.43
CA LYS A 50 -12.82 -3.86 15.41
C LYS A 50 -13.62 -3.45 14.16
N HIS A 51 -14.37 -2.35 14.23
CA HIS A 51 -15.22 -1.86 13.15
C HIS A 51 -14.58 -0.72 12.33
N GLU A 52 -13.43 -0.23 12.77
CA GLU A 52 -12.67 0.78 12.03
C GLU A 52 -11.61 0.12 11.13
N VAL A 53 -11.08 0.89 10.19
CA VAL A 53 -10.08 0.44 9.21
C VAL A 53 -8.70 0.95 9.60
N PHE A 54 -7.67 0.13 9.43
CA PHE A 54 -6.30 0.62 9.52
C PHE A 54 -5.47 0.27 8.29
N PHE A 55 -4.50 1.14 8.00
CA PHE A 55 -3.60 0.98 6.87
C PHE A 55 -2.41 0.10 7.20
N TRP A 56 -2.07 -0.77 6.25
CA TRP A 56 -0.95 -1.69 6.33
C TRP A 56 -0.21 -1.76 5.00
N THR A 57 1.11 -1.57 5.01
CA THR A 57 1.93 -1.58 3.78
C THR A 57 2.53 -2.95 3.46
N GLY A 58 2.29 -3.95 4.29
CA GLY A 58 2.82 -5.28 4.10
C GLY A 58 4.06 -5.57 4.94
N LYS A 59 4.95 -6.43 4.43
CA LYS A 59 6.16 -6.83 5.15
C LYS A 59 7.17 -5.67 5.28
N LYS A 60 7.24 -4.81 4.27
CA LYS A 60 8.10 -3.62 4.22
C LYS A 60 7.27 -2.35 4.03
N VAL A 61 7.84 -1.20 4.36
CA VAL A 61 7.23 0.12 4.07
C VAL A 61 7.04 0.31 2.57
N ILE A 62 8.02 -0.11 1.77
CA ILE A 62 7.92 -0.23 0.31
C ILE A 62 8.04 -1.71 -0.02
N SER A 63 6.93 -2.36 -0.31
CA SER A 63 6.90 -3.80 -0.56
C SER A 63 7.35 -4.12 -1.98
N GLU A 64 8.36 -4.99 -2.10
CA GLU A 64 8.83 -5.54 -3.38
C GLU A 64 7.89 -6.64 -3.92
N LYS A 65 7.13 -7.27 -3.04
CA LYS A 65 6.08 -8.26 -3.37
C LYS A 65 4.91 -8.09 -2.42
N MET A 66 3.71 -8.04 -2.98
CA MET A 66 2.46 -7.91 -2.24
C MET A 66 1.60 -9.15 -2.47
N GLY A 67 1.42 -9.93 -1.43
CA GLY A 67 0.68 -11.18 -1.45
C GLY A 67 0.29 -11.65 -0.05
N SER A 68 -0.13 -12.90 0.11
CA SER A 68 -0.58 -13.45 1.40
C SER A 68 0.46 -13.34 2.53
N SER A 69 1.75 -13.43 2.21
CA SER A 69 2.84 -13.23 3.18
C SER A 69 2.94 -11.80 3.71
N SER A 70 2.37 -10.82 3.01
CA SER A 70 2.37 -9.41 3.43
C SER A 70 1.56 -9.17 4.70
N GLN A 71 0.69 -10.12 5.07
CA GLN A 71 -0.13 -10.07 6.28
C GLN A 71 0.37 -11.00 7.39
N GLU A 72 1.59 -11.51 7.29
CA GLU A 72 2.11 -12.50 8.27
C GLU A 72 2.10 -11.96 9.70
N HIS A 73 2.49 -10.70 9.92
CA HIS A 73 2.45 -10.04 11.22
C HIS A 73 1.03 -9.74 11.75
N LEU A 74 0.02 -9.93 10.91
CA LEU A 74 -1.37 -9.65 11.24
C LEU A 74 -2.17 -10.92 11.57
N LYS A 75 -1.54 -12.09 11.61
CA LYS A 75 -2.21 -13.38 11.87
C LYS A 75 -2.99 -13.41 13.19
N ASP A 76 -2.42 -12.75 14.20
CA ASP A 76 -3.02 -12.66 15.54
C ASP A 76 -3.80 -11.36 15.76
N PHE A 77 -3.99 -10.58 14.69
CA PHE A 77 -4.71 -9.32 14.78
C PHE A 77 -6.21 -9.57 14.81
N ALA A 78 -6.87 -9.08 15.86
CA ALA A 78 -8.29 -9.32 16.08
C ALA A 78 -9.21 -8.59 15.09
N ASN A 79 -8.69 -7.56 14.42
CA ASN A 79 -9.40 -6.79 13.41
C ASN A 79 -9.11 -7.32 12.00
N THR A 80 -10.14 -7.48 11.19
CA THR A 80 -10.05 -7.91 9.79
C THR A 80 -10.16 -6.75 8.79
N ASN A 81 -10.52 -5.55 9.26
CA ASN A 81 -10.70 -4.37 8.41
C ASN A 81 -9.36 -3.70 8.13
N ILE A 82 -8.60 -4.29 7.22
CA ILE A 82 -7.27 -3.84 6.84
C ILE A 82 -7.31 -3.30 5.42
N ALA A 83 -6.97 -2.02 5.26
CA ALA A 83 -6.70 -1.42 3.97
C ALA A 83 -5.22 -1.59 3.62
N ILE A 84 -4.93 -2.11 2.45
CA ILE A 84 -3.57 -2.14 1.95
C ILE A 84 -3.20 -0.77 1.42
N TRP A 85 -2.12 -0.20 1.97
CA TRP A 85 -1.52 1.04 1.50
C TRP A 85 -0.22 0.72 0.76
N ASP A 86 -0.27 0.78 -0.56
CA ASP A 86 0.87 0.45 -1.39
C ASP A 86 1.75 1.68 -1.65
N ASN A 87 2.99 1.61 -1.20
CA ASN A 87 4.01 2.64 -1.37
C ASN A 87 4.98 2.34 -2.53
N TYR A 88 4.70 1.38 -3.39
CA TYR A 88 5.64 0.96 -4.42
C TYR A 88 6.04 2.09 -5.38
N PHE A 89 5.09 2.93 -5.75
CA PHE A 89 5.29 4.03 -6.71
C PHE A 89 5.71 5.35 -6.07
N THR A 90 5.58 5.49 -4.76
CA THR A 90 5.86 6.77 -4.10
C THR A 90 7.33 7.20 -4.26
N VAL A 91 7.54 8.51 -4.36
CA VAL A 91 8.87 9.13 -4.43
C VAL A 91 9.20 9.95 -3.19
N ASP A 92 8.28 10.06 -2.23
CA ASP A 92 8.42 10.88 -1.03
C ASP A 92 9.55 10.38 -0.10
N SER A 93 9.65 9.07 0.08
CA SER A 93 10.70 8.44 0.90
C SER A 93 11.97 8.09 0.12
N CYS A 94 11.89 8.01 -1.21
CA CYS A 94 13.01 7.68 -2.09
C CYS A 94 13.03 8.56 -3.35
N PRO A 95 13.30 9.88 -3.23
CA PRO A 95 13.11 10.85 -4.32
C PRO A 95 14.00 10.63 -5.54
N LYS A 96 15.00 9.76 -5.45
CA LYS A 96 15.89 9.39 -6.55
C LYS A 96 15.51 8.07 -7.24
N LYS A 97 14.45 7.41 -6.79
CA LYS A 97 13.99 6.12 -7.31
C LYS A 97 12.56 6.26 -7.81
N LEU A 98 12.34 6.01 -9.07
CA LEU A 98 11.03 5.89 -9.67
C LEU A 98 10.81 4.43 -10.08
N ASN A 99 9.87 3.77 -9.45
CA ASN A 99 9.46 2.43 -9.83
C ASN A 99 8.40 2.52 -10.93
N LEU A 100 8.69 1.98 -12.11
CA LEU A 100 7.77 1.93 -13.24
C LEU A 100 7.63 0.49 -13.78
N SER A 101 7.98 -0.53 -12.98
CA SER A 101 7.78 -1.90 -13.40
C SER A 101 6.30 -2.25 -13.46
N PHE A 102 5.95 -3.18 -14.35
CA PHE A 102 4.63 -3.78 -14.36
C PHE A 102 4.34 -4.47 -13.03
N PHE A 103 3.06 -4.72 -12.72
CA PHE A 103 2.60 -5.20 -11.41
C PHE A 103 3.02 -6.63 -11.04
N ASP A 104 4.20 -7.08 -11.45
CA ASP A 104 4.74 -8.41 -11.09
C ASP A 104 4.91 -8.59 -9.57
N TYR A 105 4.96 -7.49 -8.82
CA TYR A 105 5.00 -7.51 -7.37
C TYR A 105 3.63 -7.74 -6.71
N LEU A 106 2.51 -7.59 -7.46
CA LEU A 106 1.15 -7.78 -6.98
C LEU A 106 0.62 -9.17 -7.34
N GLN A 107 0.02 -9.85 -6.38
CA GLN A 107 -0.79 -11.04 -6.63
C GLN A 107 -2.25 -10.63 -6.78
N HIS A 108 -2.82 -10.86 -7.97
CA HIS A 108 -4.18 -10.45 -8.30
C HIS A 108 -5.21 -11.01 -7.30
N GLU A 109 -5.12 -12.28 -6.95
CA GLU A 109 -6.03 -12.93 -5.99
C GLU A 109 -5.94 -12.28 -4.61
N PHE A 110 -4.74 -11.88 -4.19
CA PHE A 110 -4.55 -11.21 -2.92
C PHE A 110 -5.22 -9.83 -2.91
N ILE A 111 -4.97 -9.02 -3.93
CA ILE A 111 -5.53 -7.67 -4.01
C ILE A 111 -7.05 -7.70 -4.20
N SER A 112 -7.56 -8.59 -5.06
CA SER A 112 -9.00 -8.76 -5.30
C SER A 112 -9.76 -9.27 -4.08
N SER A 113 -9.07 -9.87 -3.11
CA SER A 113 -9.65 -10.30 -1.83
C SER A 113 -9.74 -9.19 -0.78
N LYS A 114 -9.28 -7.95 -1.10
CA LYS A 114 -9.27 -6.83 -0.18
C LYS A 114 -10.41 -5.87 -0.47
N ASP A 115 -11.10 -5.44 0.59
CA ASP A 115 -12.18 -4.46 0.49
C ASP A 115 -11.64 -3.06 0.15
N CYS A 116 -10.38 -2.79 0.54
CA CYS A 116 -9.73 -1.52 0.28
C CYS A 116 -8.25 -1.70 -0.09
N TYR A 117 -7.88 -1.15 -1.24
CA TYR A 117 -6.50 -1.07 -1.71
C TYR A 117 -6.21 0.36 -2.15
N LEU A 118 -5.23 0.98 -1.52
CA LEU A 118 -4.82 2.35 -1.76
C LEU A 118 -3.41 2.37 -2.33
N VAL A 119 -3.17 3.20 -3.32
CA VAL A 119 -1.85 3.40 -3.93
C VAL A 119 -1.36 4.80 -3.63
N ASN A 120 -0.20 4.87 -3.00
CA ASN A 120 0.50 6.13 -2.81
C ASN A 120 1.24 6.46 -4.12
N LEU A 121 0.73 7.43 -4.84
CA LEU A 121 1.23 7.83 -6.16
C LEU A 121 2.47 8.73 -6.04
N THR A 122 3.02 9.12 -7.19
CA THR A 122 4.28 9.89 -7.27
C THR A 122 4.08 11.38 -7.02
N GLY A 123 2.87 11.90 -7.16
CA GLY A 123 2.57 13.34 -7.19
C GLY A 123 2.93 14.01 -8.53
N MET A 124 3.35 13.23 -9.53
CA MET A 124 3.63 13.70 -10.89
C MET A 124 2.45 13.34 -11.82
N PRO A 125 1.59 14.29 -12.23
CA PRO A 125 0.30 13.95 -12.87
C PRO A 125 0.37 13.05 -14.10
N ARG A 126 1.40 13.19 -14.92
CA ARG A 126 1.57 12.31 -16.10
C ARG A 126 1.94 10.89 -15.73
N THR A 127 2.84 10.73 -14.77
CA THR A 127 3.25 9.42 -14.23
C THR A 127 2.10 8.77 -13.49
N ASP A 128 1.36 9.55 -12.72
CA ASP A 128 0.22 9.05 -11.96
C ASP A 128 -0.90 8.55 -12.87
N ASN A 129 -1.20 9.26 -13.97
CA ASN A 129 -2.13 8.79 -14.97
C ASN A 129 -1.70 7.47 -15.63
N LEU A 130 -0.40 7.31 -15.90
CA LEU A 130 0.17 6.06 -16.40
C LEU A 130 -0.04 4.92 -15.40
N ILE A 131 0.30 5.16 -14.12
CA ILE A 131 0.15 4.16 -13.05
C ILE A 131 -1.33 3.76 -12.88
N VAL A 132 -2.25 4.71 -12.91
CA VAL A 132 -3.69 4.43 -12.81
C VAL A 132 -4.20 3.61 -13.98
N ASP A 133 -3.74 3.87 -15.21
CA ASP A 133 -4.11 3.07 -16.39
C ASP A 133 -3.53 1.64 -16.31
N MET A 134 -2.30 1.50 -15.81
CA MET A 134 -1.68 0.19 -15.52
C MET A 134 -2.50 -0.58 -14.48
N LEU A 135 -2.85 0.05 -13.36
CA LEU A 135 -3.69 -0.55 -12.31
C LEU A 135 -5.04 -0.98 -12.85
N GLY A 136 -5.70 -0.11 -13.62
CA GLY A 136 -6.98 -0.42 -14.23
C GLY A 136 -6.91 -1.62 -15.18
N SER A 137 -5.82 -1.75 -15.94
CA SER A 137 -5.59 -2.91 -16.83
C SER A 137 -5.32 -4.18 -16.03
N PHE A 138 -4.52 -4.10 -14.96
CA PHE A 138 -4.24 -5.20 -14.04
C PHE A 138 -5.53 -5.73 -13.37
N TYR A 139 -6.34 -4.83 -12.79
CA TYR A 139 -7.60 -5.21 -12.15
C TYR A 139 -8.62 -5.80 -13.11
N ALA A 140 -8.70 -5.24 -14.31
CA ALA A 140 -9.60 -5.73 -15.36
C ALA A 140 -9.08 -6.98 -16.06
N GLN A 141 -7.90 -7.49 -15.68
CA GLN A 141 -7.22 -8.64 -16.32
C GLN A 141 -7.17 -8.50 -17.86
N LYS A 142 -6.91 -7.27 -18.32
CA LYS A 142 -6.78 -7.02 -19.76
C LYS A 142 -5.46 -7.57 -20.27
N GLU A 143 -5.50 -8.15 -21.47
CA GLU A 143 -4.30 -8.61 -22.18
C GLU A 143 -3.44 -7.48 -22.78
N THR A 144 -3.64 -6.23 -22.27
CA THR A 144 -2.85 -5.08 -22.74
C THR A 144 -1.43 -5.18 -22.20
N SER A 145 -0.46 -5.16 -23.08
CA SER A 145 0.93 -5.22 -22.67
C SER A 145 1.37 -3.92 -21.99
N TYR A 146 2.35 -4.03 -21.11
CA TYR A 146 2.97 -2.87 -20.46
C TYR A 146 3.49 -1.85 -21.49
N GLN A 147 4.11 -2.33 -22.57
CA GLN A 147 4.63 -1.50 -23.64
C GLN A 147 3.51 -0.71 -24.34
N GLU A 148 2.36 -1.33 -24.62
CA GLU A 148 1.21 -0.62 -25.22
C GLU A 148 0.70 0.51 -24.32
N ILE A 149 0.66 0.29 -22.99
CA ILE A 149 0.26 1.33 -22.05
C ILE A 149 1.26 2.48 -22.06
N LEU A 150 2.57 2.20 -22.02
CA LEU A 150 3.61 3.22 -22.09
C LEU A 150 3.51 4.05 -23.37
N LEU A 151 3.36 3.41 -24.52
CA LEU A 151 3.20 4.07 -25.84
C LEU A 151 1.95 4.95 -25.87
N LYS A 152 0.83 4.46 -25.36
CA LYS A 152 -0.43 5.22 -25.24
C LYS A 152 -0.24 6.52 -24.43
N HIS A 153 0.61 6.49 -23.41
CA HIS A 153 0.96 7.66 -22.60
C HIS A 153 2.10 8.50 -23.18
N GLY A 154 2.53 8.21 -24.41
CA GLY A 154 3.54 8.99 -25.12
C GLY A 154 4.96 8.79 -24.64
N VAL A 155 5.24 7.65 -24.00
CA VAL A 155 6.61 7.28 -23.62
C VAL A 155 7.35 6.86 -24.89
N ASP A 156 8.53 7.47 -25.12
CA ASP A 156 9.37 7.18 -26.28
C ASP A 156 9.87 5.73 -26.27
N GLU A 157 9.88 5.06 -27.44
CA GLU A 157 10.31 3.67 -27.56
C GLU A 157 11.73 3.42 -27.00
N ARG A 158 12.65 4.37 -27.21
CA ARG A 158 14.02 4.27 -26.67
C ARG A 158 14.03 4.29 -25.13
N LEU A 159 13.11 5.06 -24.54
CA LEU A 159 12.96 5.07 -23.09
C LEU A 159 12.37 3.77 -22.58
N ILE A 160 11.43 3.17 -23.32
CA ILE A 160 10.87 1.85 -22.99
C ILE A 160 11.97 0.78 -23.01
N GLU A 161 12.84 0.78 -24.01
CA GLU A 161 13.99 -0.12 -24.05
C GLU A 161 14.90 0.04 -22.82
N GLN A 162 15.16 1.28 -22.40
CA GLN A 162 15.95 1.56 -21.21
C GLN A 162 15.23 1.09 -19.93
N ILE A 163 13.93 1.33 -19.79
CA ILE A 163 13.15 0.86 -18.65
C ILE A 163 13.23 -0.67 -18.55
N ASN A 164 13.10 -1.38 -19.66
CA ASN A 164 13.18 -2.84 -19.70
C ASN A 164 14.57 -3.39 -19.30
N LEU A 165 15.65 -2.63 -19.49
CA LEU A 165 16.99 -3.00 -19.03
C LEU A 165 17.14 -2.92 -17.50
N PHE A 166 16.33 -2.11 -16.83
CA PHE A 166 16.36 -1.91 -15.37
C PHE A 166 15.27 -2.68 -14.63
N ASN A 167 14.37 -3.32 -15.34
CA ASN A 167 13.31 -4.20 -14.82
C ASN A 167 13.54 -5.63 -15.34
N PRO A 168 14.46 -6.40 -14.75
CA PRO A 168 14.69 -7.78 -15.16
C PRO A 168 13.51 -8.68 -14.80
#